data_41aa0302331f370421497336414b3bd3
#
_entry.id   41aa0302331f370421497336414b3bd3
#
_cell.length_a   1.000
_cell.length_b   1.000
_cell.length_c   1.000
_cell.angle_alpha   90.00
_cell.angle_beta   90.00
_cell.angle_gamma   90.00
#
_symmetry.space_group_name_H-M   'P 1'
#
loop_
_entity.id
_entity.type
_entity.pdbx_description
1 polymer ?
#
loop_
_entity_poly.entity_id
_entity_poly.type
_entity_poly.pdbx_seq_one_letter_code
_entity_poly.pdbx_strand_id
1 'polypeptide(L)'
;PNGMYAAITEANLFNFHGAVLFGCKDNRVQFGYVDNKGHLETGVSTGLPAGKYWHAEVRNSPWIVSPRNGYKEITTPWRILMLSENLDGLVNNRIIAQVSDQPERTLFPEGKDTQWIKPGRSVFTWLVEGENRLSVETHKRYVDGAAELGLESVVVDDGWELWPKTEKNANGRTKWELLKELVDYARSKNVDIWVWRPSSPRYGNKSDVGLLDADERNNFMKRCAEIGVKGLKIDFFHTENLFTVNFMENILKDAAKAHLMVIFHGVNKPTGDSYTYPNLLAKEAVRGLESVGGENNWAPGPPWPYHNTVLPFTRWLAGPADYTPLNFRQFCPPSVTFTHQLASIYTFTSPMLIFAADMEDMLACPGRMFIEEVPVTWDQTKILKESRIGELAALSRRKGDIWYLSILNGEKAVTQEIELDFLPKGNYRMTYASDDGENRKKIVINNRKIKSGKTLKIKLLSGGGYLAKFERTDK
;
A
#
# COMPACT_ATOMS: atom_id res chain seq x y z
N PRO A 1 29.82 -2.87 -7.15
CA PRO A 1 31.21 -2.58 -7.00
C PRO A 1 31.46 -1.26 -7.68
N ASN A 2 31.93 -0.24 -7.26
CA ASN A 2 32.15 1.15 -7.67
C ASN A 2 31.15 2.18 -7.07
N GLY A 3 30.40 1.84 -5.99
CA GLY A 3 29.55 2.78 -5.29
C GLY A 3 28.22 3.11 -5.98
N MET A 4 27.83 2.38 -7.03
CA MET A 4 26.54 2.57 -7.70
C MET A 4 25.46 1.66 -7.13
N TYR A 5 24.24 2.15 -7.06
CA TYR A 5 23.02 1.39 -6.79
C TYR A 5 22.40 0.91 -8.09
N ALA A 6 21.87 -0.31 -8.10
CA ALA A 6 21.17 -0.88 -9.23
C ALA A 6 19.86 -1.53 -8.78
N ALA A 7 18.78 -1.34 -9.54
CA ALA A 7 17.53 -2.06 -9.36
C ALA A 7 17.04 -2.61 -10.69
N ILE A 8 16.52 -3.82 -10.66
CA ILE A 8 15.95 -4.50 -11.84
C ILE A 8 14.46 -4.69 -11.59
N THR A 9 13.64 -4.30 -12.56
CA THR A 9 12.19 -4.46 -12.52
C THR A 9 11.61 -4.57 -13.94
N GLU A 10 10.30 -4.57 -14.03
CA GLU A 10 9.56 -4.50 -15.28
C GLU A 10 8.54 -3.38 -15.23
N ALA A 11 8.06 -2.92 -16.38
CA ALA A 11 6.98 -1.95 -16.47
C ALA A 11 6.10 -2.23 -17.68
N ASN A 12 4.88 -1.64 -17.63
CA ASN A 12 3.84 -1.79 -18.65
C ASN A 12 3.46 -3.26 -18.87
N LEU A 13 3.22 -3.96 -17.76
CA LEU A 13 2.83 -5.38 -17.79
C LEU A 13 1.33 -5.50 -18.10
N PHE A 14 1.03 -5.64 -19.37
CA PHE A 14 -0.30 -5.93 -19.89
C PHE A 14 -0.20 -7.06 -20.91
N ASN A 15 -1.22 -7.92 -20.92
CA ASN A 15 -1.33 -9.02 -21.87
C ASN A 15 -0.06 -9.91 -21.97
N PHE A 16 0.63 -10.09 -20.84
CA PHE A 16 1.84 -10.88 -20.72
C PHE A 16 1.98 -11.48 -19.31
N HIS A 17 2.92 -12.42 -19.11
CA HIS A 17 3.24 -12.98 -17.80
C HIS A 17 4.16 -12.04 -17.02
N GLY A 18 3.94 -11.93 -15.70
CA GLY A 18 4.85 -11.24 -14.81
C GLY A 18 6.23 -11.92 -14.77
N ALA A 19 7.28 -11.12 -14.67
CA ALA A 19 8.63 -11.61 -14.57
C ALA A 19 9.05 -11.84 -13.12
N VAL A 20 9.75 -12.94 -12.88
CA VAL A 20 10.45 -13.25 -11.64
C VAL A 20 11.94 -13.25 -11.88
N LEU A 21 12.70 -12.87 -10.84
CA LEU A 21 14.16 -12.84 -10.88
C LEU A 21 14.71 -13.99 -10.08
N PHE A 22 15.60 -14.75 -10.70
CA PHE A 22 16.39 -15.78 -10.03
C PHE A 22 17.77 -15.23 -9.72
N GLY A 23 18.20 -15.38 -8.47
CA GLY A 23 19.58 -15.16 -8.08
C GLY A 23 20.48 -16.13 -8.79
N CYS A 24 21.52 -15.63 -9.39
CA CYS A 24 22.47 -16.43 -10.13
C CYS A 24 23.82 -16.43 -9.43
N LYS A 25 24.58 -17.47 -9.69
CA LYS A 25 26.02 -17.47 -9.40
C LYS A 25 26.71 -16.45 -10.32
N ASP A 26 27.86 -15.96 -9.90
CA ASP A 26 28.77 -15.14 -10.72
C ASP A 26 28.20 -13.77 -11.16
N ASN A 27 27.50 -13.07 -10.26
CA ASN A 27 26.94 -11.73 -10.50
C ASN A 27 25.94 -11.67 -11.69
N ARG A 28 25.28 -12.77 -11.98
CA ARG A 28 24.23 -12.84 -13.00
C ARG A 28 22.85 -12.87 -12.37
N VAL A 29 21.87 -12.30 -13.05
CA VAL A 29 20.46 -12.38 -12.73
C VAL A 29 19.74 -12.94 -13.94
N GLN A 30 18.87 -13.91 -13.72
CA GLN A 30 18.08 -14.53 -14.78
C GLN A 30 16.61 -14.16 -14.62
N PHE A 31 15.96 -13.78 -15.71
CA PHE A 31 14.52 -13.66 -15.77
C PHE A 31 13.87 -15.02 -16.00
N GLY A 32 12.78 -15.27 -15.30
CA GLY A 32 11.82 -16.33 -15.58
C GLY A 32 10.41 -15.76 -15.56
N TYR A 33 9.44 -16.61 -15.85
CA TYR A 33 8.03 -16.22 -15.93
C TYR A 33 7.17 -17.18 -15.14
N VAL A 34 6.04 -16.70 -14.65
CA VAL A 34 5.03 -17.53 -14.01
C VAL A 34 4.19 -18.17 -15.11
N ASP A 35 4.12 -19.49 -15.14
CA ASP A 35 3.29 -20.23 -16.12
C ASP A 35 1.79 -20.16 -15.78
N ASN A 36 0.95 -20.65 -16.69
CA ASN A 36 -0.50 -20.68 -16.51
C ASN A 36 -0.97 -21.60 -15.37
N LYS A 37 -0.07 -22.43 -14.81
CA LYS A 37 -0.36 -23.30 -13.67
C LYS A 37 0.06 -22.71 -12.35
N GLY A 38 0.58 -21.48 -12.35
CA GLY A 38 1.17 -20.83 -11.17
C GLY A 38 2.55 -21.39 -10.79
N HIS A 39 3.19 -22.17 -11.68
CA HIS A 39 4.55 -22.63 -11.53
C HIS A 39 5.52 -21.69 -12.23
N LEU A 40 6.71 -21.57 -11.69
CA LEU A 40 7.82 -20.92 -12.40
C LEU A 40 8.28 -21.83 -13.52
N GLU A 41 8.58 -21.30 -14.71
CA GLU A 41 9.09 -22.06 -15.85
C GLU A 41 10.36 -22.87 -15.57
N THR A 42 11.08 -22.52 -14.52
CA THR A 42 12.27 -23.24 -14.05
C THR A 42 11.96 -24.47 -13.20
N GLY A 43 10.68 -24.83 -13.05
CA GLY A 43 10.26 -25.96 -12.22
C GLY A 43 10.27 -25.71 -10.71
N VAL A 44 10.54 -24.47 -10.27
CA VAL A 44 10.43 -24.11 -8.87
C VAL A 44 8.96 -23.87 -8.55
N SER A 45 8.39 -24.73 -7.73
CA SER A 45 7.03 -24.58 -7.22
C SER A 45 6.94 -23.29 -6.39
N THR A 46 5.86 -22.52 -6.56
CA THR A 46 5.54 -21.37 -5.70
C THR A 46 5.21 -21.78 -4.26
N GLY A 47 5.34 -23.06 -3.91
CA GLY A 47 4.95 -23.62 -2.61
C GLY A 47 3.43 -23.86 -2.50
N LEU A 48 2.66 -23.49 -3.50
CA LEU A 48 1.22 -23.71 -3.53
C LEU A 48 0.92 -25.05 -4.17
N PRO A 49 0.16 -25.95 -3.50
CA PRO A 49 -0.18 -27.26 -4.04
C PRO A 49 -0.89 -27.12 -5.38
N ALA A 50 -0.36 -27.73 -6.43
CA ALA A 50 -1.01 -27.77 -7.73
C ALA A 50 -2.46 -28.29 -7.56
N GLY A 51 -3.45 -27.47 -7.93
CA GLY A 51 -4.86 -27.85 -7.96
C GLY A 51 -5.71 -27.48 -6.75
N LYS A 52 -5.18 -26.86 -5.68
CA LYS A 52 -6.00 -26.37 -4.56
C LYS A 52 -6.48 -24.93 -4.72
N TYR A 53 -5.85 -24.15 -5.56
CA TYR A 53 -6.23 -22.77 -5.82
C TYR A 53 -6.81 -22.64 -7.22
N TRP A 54 -8.08 -22.65 -7.27
CA TRP A 54 -9.02 -21.88 -7.98
C TRP A 54 -8.75 -21.64 -9.45
N HIS A 55 -8.65 -22.32 -10.30
CA HIS A 55 -8.93 -21.99 -11.71
C HIS A 55 -8.64 -23.19 -12.64
N ALA A 56 -9.62 -24.09 -12.70
CA ALA A 56 -9.72 -24.98 -13.84
C ALA A 56 -9.65 -24.21 -15.18
N GLU A 57 -10.12 -22.97 -15.19
CA GLU A 57 -10.13 -22.07 -16.36
C GLU A 57 -8.76 -21.51 -16.72
N VAL A 58 -7.90 -21.20 -15.74
CA VAL A 58 -6.51 -20.81 -15.99
C VAL A 58 -5.69 -21.91 -16.63
N ARG A 59 -6.04 -23.18 -16.40
CA ARG A 59 -5.36 -24.34 -17.01
C ARG A 59 -5.46 -24.37 -18.53
N ASN A 60 -6.45 -23.70 -19.10
CA ASN A 60 -6.72 -23.66 -20.53
C ASN A 60 -6.34 -22.33 -21.20
N SER A 61 -5.78 -21.37 -20.44
CA SER A 61 -5.31 -20.12 -21.05
C SER A 61 -4.18 -20.41 -22.03
N PRO A 62 -4.31 -20.02 -23.28
CA PRO A 62 -3.27 -20.25 -24.27
C PRO A 62 -2.02 -19.43 -23.93
N TRP A 63 -0.86 -19.98 -24.14
CA TRP A 63 0.38 -19.20 -24.13
C TRP A 63 0.30 -18.13 -25.22
N ILE A 64 0.36 -16.85 -24.87
CA ILE A 64 0.38 -15.77 -25.85
C ILE A 64 1.54 -15.90 -26.82
N VAL A 65 2.64 -16.46 -26.37
CA VAL A 65 3.91 -16.51 -27.11
C VAL A 65 3.97 -17.66 -28.12
N SER A 66 2.85 -18.31 -28.44
CA SER A 66 2.88 -19.34 -29.46
C SER A 66 2.44 -18.77 -30.81
N PRO A 67 3.30 -18.81 -31.85
CA PRO A 67 2.89 -18.51 -33.22
C PRO A 67 1.72 -19.35 -33.72
N ARG A 68 1.46 -20.48 -33.05
CA ARG A 68 0.35 -21.41 -33.34
C ARG A 68 -1.02 -20.83 -33.02
N ASN A 69 -1.11 -19.77 -32.18
CA ASN A 69 -2.38 -19.16 -31.78
C ASN A 69 -2.81 -18.00 -32.67
N GLY A 70 -2.19 -17.79 -33.84
CA GLY A 70 -2.61 -16.80 -34.81
C GLY A 70 -2.27 -15.33 -34.48
N TYR A 71 -1.50 -15.08 -33.43
CA TYR A 71 -1.01 -13.74 -33.11
C TYR A 71 0.08 -13.32 -34.11
N LYS A 72 -0.10 -12.18 -34.76
CA LYS A 72 0.86 -11.60 -35.71
C LYS A 72 1.96 -10.82 -35.01
N GLU A 73 1.67 -10.30 -33.80
CA GLU A 73 2.59 -9.47 -33.02
C GLU A 73 2.50 -9.84 -31.54
N ILE A 74 3.62 -9.76 -30.85
CA ILE A 74 3.75 -9.94 -29.41
C ILE A 74 4.37 -8.69 -28.83
N THR A 75 3.64 -8.02 -27.94
CA THR A 75 4.16 -6.91 -27.15
C THR A 75 4.60 -7.43 -25.79
N THR A 76 5.87 -7.23 -25.45
CA THR A 76 6.42 -7.62 -24.14
C THR A 76 6.49 -6.41 -23.21
N PRO A 77 6.36 -6.63 -21.88
CA PRO A 77 6.65 -5.58 -20.92
C PRO A 77 8.10 -5.10 -21.02
N TRP A 78 8.35 -3.88 -20.58
CA TRP A 78 9.71 -3.36 -20.49
C TRP A 78 10.49 -4.11 -19.41
N ARG A 79 11.74 -4.43 -19.71
CA ARG A 79 12.74 -4.90 -18.72
C ARG A 79 13.61 -3.72 -18.35
N ILE A 80 13.55 -3.31 -17.08
CA ILE A 80 14.13 -2.05 -16.63
C ILE A 80 15.33 -2.33 -15.74
N LEU A 81 16.44 -1.68 -16.05
CA LEU A 81 17.60 -1.55 -15.18
C LEU A 81 17.72 -0.08 -14.77
N MET A 82 17.51 0.20 -13.49
CA MET A 82 17.75 1.51 -12.90
C MET A 82 19.17 1.54 -12.35
N LEU A 83 19.91 2.59 -12.67
CA LEU A 83 21.25 2.83 -12.14
C LEU A 83 21.32 4.21 -11.52
N SER A 84 21.96 4.33 -10.37
CA SER A 84 22.17 5.61 -9.69
C SER A 84 23.40 5.61 -8.81
N GLU A 85 24.07 6.75 -8.70
CA GLU A 85 25.21 6.95 -7.80
C GLU A 85 24.80 7.06 -6.32
N ASN A 86 23.50 7.33 -6.06
CA ASN A 86 22.99 7.48 -4.70
C ASN A 86 21.52 7.00 -4.59
N LEU A 87 21.03 6.83 -3.37
CA LEU A 87 19.67 6.35 -3.13
C LEU A 87 18.61 7.38 -3.54
N ASP A 88 18.92 8.68 -3.50
CA ASP A 88 17.98 9.73 -3.91
C ASP A 88 17.66 9.63 -5.41
N GLY A 89 18.68 9.50 -6.25
CA GLY A 89 18.48 9.31 -7.68
C GLY A 89 17.81 7.98 -8.02
N LEU A 90 18.03 6.92 -7.23
CA LEU A 90 17.36 5.65 -7.42
C LEU A 90 15.85 5.74 -7.13
N VAL A 91 15.48 6.32 -5.97
CA VAL A 91 14.08 6.45 -5.53
C VAL A 91 13.30 7.44 -6.39
N ASN A 92 13.93 8.52 -6.83
CA ASN A 92 13.31 9.54 -7.69
C ASN A 92 13.39 9.21 -9.18
N ASN A 93 13.82 8.00 -9.55
CA ASN A 93 13.83 7.54 -10.94
C ASN A 93 12.41 7.49 -11.50
N ARG A 94 12.22 8.01 -12.71
CA ARG A 94 10.90 8.12 -13.35
C ARG A 94 10.72 7.20 -14.56
N ILE A 95 11.64 6.25 -14.78
CA ILE A 95 11.62 5.43 -16.00
C ILE A 95 10.34 4.59 -16.12
N ILE A 96 9.81 4.06 -15.00
CA ILE A 96 8.55 3.30 -15.03
C ILE A 96 7.42 4.18 -15.54
N ALA A 97 7.28 5.40 -15.02
CA ALA A 97 6.26 6.35 -15.47
C ALA A 97 6.43 6.75 -16.96
N GLN A 98 7.67 6.85 -17.42
CA GLN A 98 7.98 7.27 -18.80
C GLN A 98 7.67 6.21 -19.84
N VAL A 99 7.73 4.92 -19.47
CA VAL A 99 7.47 3.80 -20.38
C VAL A 99 6.09 3.16 -20.18
N SER A 100 5.30 3.66 -19.24
CA SER A 100 3.92 3.23 -19.04
C SER A 100 2.98 3.88 -20.05
N ASP A 101 1.96 3.15 -20.47
CA ASP A 101 0.93 3.66 -21.37
C ASP A 101 0.13 4.78 -20.71
N GLN A 102 -0.34 5.70 -21.53
CA GLN A 102 -1.16 6.82 -21.05
C GLN A 102 -2.58 6.34 -20.71
N PRO A 103 -3.27 7.01 -19.77
CA PRO A 103 -4.66 6.70 -19.45
C PRO A 103 -5.59 6.81 -20.66
N GLU A 104 -6.50 5.85 -20.79
CA GLU A 104 -7.54 5.90 -21.81
C GLU A 104 -8.50 7.06 -21.54
N ARG A 105 -8.57 8.01 -22.47
CA ARG A 105 -9.33 9.27 -22.31
C ARG A 105 -10.84 9.07 -22.17
N THR A 106 -11.39 7.97 -22.65
CA THR A 106 -12.80 7.63 -22.48
C THR A 106 -13.14 7.26 -21.03
N LEU A 107 -12.21 6.63 -20.30
CA LEU A 107 -12.35 6.26 -18.90
C LEU A 107 -11.82 7.37 -17.97
N PHE A 108 -10.79 8.07 -18.38
CA PHE A 108 -10.08 9.07 -17.61
C PHE A 108 -9.87 10.35 -18.42
N PRO A 109 -10.92 11.19 -18.58
CA PRO A 109 -10.86 12.38 -19.46
C PRO A 109 -9.71 13.34 -19.12
N GLU A 110 -9.42 13.49 -17.83
CA GLU A 110 -8.38 14.37 -17.29
C GLU A 110 -7.10 13.57 -16.88
N GLY A 111 -7.01 12.30 -17.32
CA GLY A 111 -5.92 11.40 -16.94
C GLY A 111 -5.88 11.15 -15.43
N LYS A 112 -4.71 11.31 -14.82
CA LYS A 112 -4.54 11.14 -13.37
C LYS A 112 -5.29 12.18 -12.51
N ASP A 113 -5.67 13.30 -13.08
CA ASP A 113 -6.37 14.40 -12.41
C ASP A 113 -7.90 14.28 -12.55
N THR A 114 -8.39 13.13 -13.03
CA THR A 114 -9.83 12.81 -13.16
C THR A 114 -10.55 12.99 -11.82
N GLN A 115 -11.58 13.83 -11.79
CA GLN A 115 -12.16 14.40 -10.55
C GLN A 115 -12.72 13.40 -9.55
N TRP A 116 -13.18 12.22 -10.00
CA TRP A 116 -13.70 11.21 -9.07
C TRP A 116 -12.61 10.37 -8.39
N ILE A 117 -11.34 10.46 -8.86
CA ILE A 117 -10.19 9.80 -8.25
C ILE A 117 -9.68 10.67 -7.10
N LYS A 118 -9.86 10.22 -5.89
CA LYS A 118 -9.50 10.96 -4.68
C LYS A 118 -8.58 10.14 -3.79
N PRO A 119 -7.26 10.36 -3.87
CA PRO A 119 -6.33 9.83 -2.87
C PRO A 119 -6.72 10.28 -1.46
N GLY A 120 -6.51 9.41 -0.48
CA GLY A 120 -6.90 9.74 0.90
C GLY A 120 -6.32 8.79 1.94
N ARG A 121 -6.56 9.14 3.20
CA ARG A 121 -6.23 8.34 4.37
C ARG A 121 -7.46 7.52 4.76
N SER A 122 -7.22 6.31 5.20
CA SER A 122 -8.27 5.40 5.62
C SER A 122 -7.87 4.64 6.87
N VAL A 123 -8.82 3.99 7.46
CA VAL A 123 -8.61 2.99 8.50
C VAL A 123 -9.41 1.74 8.15
N PHE A 124 -8.91 0.57 8.55
CA PHE A 124 -9.65 -0.67 8.39
C PHE A 124 -9.71 -1.45 9.71
N THR A 125 -10.75 -2.26 9.84
CA THR A 125 -11.08 -2.91 11.10
C THR A 125 -10.39 -4.27 11.28
N TRP A 126 -9.94 -4.89 10.19
CA TRP A 126 -9.51 -6.29 10.14
C TRP A 126 -8.46 -6.68 11.18
N LEU A 127 -7.33 -5.96 11.26
CA LEU A 127 -6.24 -6.33 12.17
C LEU A 127 -6.58 -6.18 13.65
N VAL A 128 -7.48 -5.28 13.99
CA VAL A 128 -7.82 -5.01 15.40
C VAL A 128 -9.01 -5.81 15.85
N GLU A 129 -10.06 -5.82 15.05
CA GLU A 129 -11.35 -6.42 15.41
C GLU A 129 -11.44 -7.89 15.00
N GLY A 130 -10.74 -8.29 13.93
CA GLY A 130 -10.82 -9.64 13.36
C GLY A 130 -12.21 -9.95 12.77
N GLU A 131 -12.32 -11.11 12.13
CA GLU A 131 -13.50 -11.52 11.36
C GLU A 131 -14.80 -11.56 12.18
N ASN A 132 -14.72 -11.97 13.44
CA ASN A 132 -15.90 -12.22 14.29
C ASN A 132 -16.52 -10.94 14.93
N ARG A 133 -15.88 -9.78 14.78
CA ARG A 133 -16.33 -8.52 15.38
C ARG A 133 -16.72 -7.45 14.37
N LEU A 134 -16.73 -7.81 13.10
CA LEU A 134 -17.07 -6.88 12.01
C LEU A 134 -18.58 -6.71 11.90
N SER A 135 -19.13 -5.78 12.69
CA SER A 135 -20.54 -5.39 12.65
C SER A 135 -20.75 -4.02 12.04
N VAL A 136 -21.96 -3.69 11.64
CA VAL A 136 -22.33 -2.32 11.20
C VAL A 136 -22.01 -1.31 12.30
N GLU A 137 -22.29 -1.64 13.57
CA GLU A 137 -22.00 -0.77 14.70
C GLU A 137 -20.49 -0.59 14.94
N THR A 138 -19.70 -1.64 14.78
CA THR A 138 -18.23 -1.52 14.83
C THR A 138 -17.75 -0.55 13.76
N HIS A 139 -18.23 -0.68 12.52
CA HIS A 139 -17.85 0.22 11.45
C HIS A 139 -18.34 1.66 11.65
N LYS A 140 -19.51 1.89 12.24
CA LYS A 140 -19.96 3.24 12.62
C LYS A 140 -19.01 3.90 13.63
N ARG A 141 -18.51 3.15 14.62
CA ARG A 141 -17.49 3.64 15.56
C ARG A 141 -16.21 4.06 14.83
N TYR A 142 -15.77 3.28 13.83
CA TYR A 142 -14.61 3.64 12.98
C TYR A 142 -14.90 4.85 12.09
N VAL A 143 -16.11 5.00 11.59
CA VAL A 143 -16.54 6.20 10.84
C VAL A 143 -16.51 7.44 11.74
N ASP A 144 -16.99 7.35 12.98
CA ASP A 144 -16.97 8.49 13.92
C ASP A 144 -15.54 8.93 14.23
N GLY A 145 -14.64 7.97 14.50
CA GLY A 145 -13.24 8.26 14.75
C GLY A 145 -12.51 8.76 13.50
N ALA A 146 -12.82 8.23 12.32
CA ALA A 146 -12.29 8.71 11.07
C ALA A 146 -12.71 10.18 10.82
N ALA A 147 -13.96 10.52 11.06
CA ALA A 147 -14.45 11.88 10.96
C ALA A 147 -13.75 12.81 11.96
N GLU A 148 -13.52 12.37 13.21
CA GLU A 148 -12.83 13.15 14.24
C GLU A 148 -11.35 13.38 13.88
N LEU A 149 -10.67 12.40 13.27
CA LEU A 149 -9.29 12.52 12.79
C LEU A 149 -9.16 13.19 11.41
N GLY A 150 -10.28 13.53 10.77
CA GLY A 150 -10.29 14.09 9.42
C GLY A 150 -9.79 13.12 8.34
N LEU A 151 -9.97 11.81 8.55
CA LEU A 151 -9.65 10.80 7.54
C LEU A 151 -10.74 10.77 6.46
N GLU A 152 -10.33 10.48 5.24
CA GLU A 152 -11.22 10.52 4.08
C GLU A 152 -12.14 9.30 3.99
N SER A 153 -11.74 8.12 4.53
CA SER A 153 -12.54 6.90 4.36
C SER A 153 -12.32 5.83 5.44
N VAL A 154 -13.20 4.83 5.40
CA VAL A 154 -13.11 3.57 6.16
C VAL A 154 -13.22 2.41 5.18
N VAL A 155 -12.34 1.40 5.33
CA VAL A 155 -12.42 0.14 4.59
C VAL A 155 -13.23 -0.88 5.38
N VAL A 156 -14.32 -1.33 4.78
CA VAL A 156 -15.10 -2.49 5.23
C VAL A 156 -14.44 -3.74 4.66
N ASP A 157 -13.70 -4.45 5.49
CA ASP A 157 -12.90 -5.60 5.09
C ASP A 157 -13.72 -6.90 5.01
N ASP A 158 -13.10 -8.04 4.85
CA ASP A 158 -13.74 -9.37 4.73
C ASP A 158 -14.78 -9.63 5.84
N GLY A 159 -15.83 -10.35 5.52
CA GLY A 159 -16.90 -10.76 6.46
C GLY A 159 -18.19 -9.93 6.36
N TRP A 160 -18.22 -8.78 5.70
CA TRP A 160 -19.43 -7.95 5.59
C TRP A 160 -20.57 -8.67 4.83
N GLU A 161 -20.26 -9.57 3.94
CA GLU A 161 -21.27 -10.37 3.26
C GLU A 161 -22.04 -11.30 4.18
N LEU A 162 -21.52 -11.58 5.37
CA LEU A 162 -22.13 -12.41 6.39
C LEU A 162 -23.04 -11.63 7.35
N TRP A 163 -23.05 -10.30 7.31
CA TRP A 163 -23.86 -9.45 8.20
C TRP A 163 -25.32 -9.86 8.34
N PRO A 164 -26.06 -10.31 7.29
CA PRO A 164 -27.43 -10.80 7.48
C PRO A 164 -27.54 -11.94 8.48
N LYS A 165 -26.46 -12.70 8.72
CA LYS A 165 -26.41 -13.80 9.67
C LYS A 165 -25.75 -13.47 10.99
N THR A 166 -24.82 -12.51 10.99
CA THR A 166 -23.99 -12.17 12.17
C THR A 166 -24.51 -10.95 12.94
N GLU A 167 -25.26 -10.07 12.27
CA GLU A 167 -25.84 -8.89 12.88
C GLU A 167 -27.05 -9.21 13.73
N LYS A 168 -27.01 -8.86 15.03
CA LYS A 168 -28.14 -9.05 15.95
C LYS A 168 -29.42 -8.34 15.50
N ASN A 169 -29.26 -7.20 14.85
CA ASN A 169 -30.36 -6.34 14.39
C ASN A 169 -30.58 -6.41 12.88
N ALA A 170 -30.17 -7.50 12.23
CA ALA A 170 -30.36 -7.66 10.79
C ALA A 170 -31.86 -7.60 10.39
N ASN A 171 -32.74 -8.19 11.21
CA ASN A 171 -34.20 -8.12 11.00
C ASN A 171 -34.64 -8.52 9.58
N GLY A 172 -33.99 -9.53 8.99
CA GLY A 172 -34.26 -9.98 7.63
C GLY A 172 -33.66 -9.12 6.52
N ARG A 173 -32.91 -8.07 6.86
CA ARG A 173 -32.25 -7.21 5.86
C ARG A 173 -31.15 -7.97 5.14
N THR A 174 -30.94 -7.63 3.87
CA THR A 174 -29.87 -8.12 3.03
C THR A 174 -28.53 -7.45 3.37
N LYS A 175 -27.40 -8.04 2.97
CA LYS A 175 -26.08 -7.43 3.11
C LYS A 175 -25.99 -6.04 2.45
N TRP A 176 -26.71 -5.83 1.37
CA TRP A 176 -26.72 -4.55 0.64
C TRP A 176 -27.50 -3.45 1.38
N GLU A 177 -28.58 -3.80 2.06
CA GLU A 177 -29.34 -2.84 2.88
C GLU A 177 -28.53 -2.43 4.12
N LEU A 178 -27.83 -3.38 4.74
CA LEU A 178 -26.92 -3.13 5.86
C LEU A 178 -25.73 -2.26 5.43
N LEU A 179 -25.10 -2.57 4.28
CA LEU A 179 -24.02 -1.78 3.74
C LEU A 179 -24.47 -0.36 3.37
N LYS A 180 -25.69 -0.23 2.79
CA LYS A 180 -26.24 1.08 2.47
C LYS A 180 -26.49 1.94 3.72
N GLU A 181 -26.97 1.34 4.80
CA GLU A 181 -27.10 2.03 6.09
C GLU A 181 -25.75 2.60 6.55
N LEU A 182 -24.68 1.82 6.48
CA LEU A 182 -23.35 2.28 6.84
C LEU A 182 -22.85 3.38 5.91
N VAL A 183 -23.05 3.24 4.59
CA VAL A 183 -22.65 4.26 3.60
C VAL A 183 -23.40 5.59 3.85
N ASP A 184 -24.70 5.54 4.13
CA ASP A 184 -25.49 6.75 4.41
C ASP A 184 -25.03 7.39 5.72
N TYR A 185 -24.74 6.60 6.75
CA TYR A 185 -24.16 7.07 8.01
C TYR A 185 -22.80 7.76 7.79
N ALA A 186 -21.88 7.11 7.07
CA ALA A 186 -20.55 7.63 6.79
C ALA A 186 -20.63 8.95 5.98
N ARG A 187 -21.52 9.00 4.99
CA ARG A 187 -21.75 10.22 4.20
C ARG A 187 -22.24 11.38 5.07
N SER A 188 -23.06 11.13 6.09
CA SER A 188 -23.50 12.17 7.04
C SER A 188 -22.36 12.77 7.86
N LYS A 189 -21.23 12.07 7.93
CA LYS A 189 -19.99 12.45 8.61
C LYS A 189 -18.89 12.92 7.66
N ASN A 190 -19.15 13.01 6.35
CA ASN A 190 -18.17 13.29 5.29
C ASN A 190 -17.04 12.25 5.20
N VAL A 191 -17.34 10.99 5.48
CA VAL A 191 -16.42 9.85 5.37
C VAL A 191 -16.92 8.93 4.26
N ASP A 192 -16.00 8.52 3.37
CA ASP A 192 -16.31 7.59 2.30
C ASP A 192 -16.16 6.13 2.77
N ILE A 193 -16.86 5.21 2.12
CA ILE A 193 -16.76 3.77 2.39
C ILE A 193 -16.07 3.07 1.20
N TRP A 194 -15.10 2.23 1.53
CA TRP A 194 -14.50 1.24 0.66
C TRP A 194 -14.95 -0.15 1.09
N VAL A 195 -15.03 -1.08 0.14
CA VAL A 195 -15.53 -2.44 0.40
C VAL A 195 -14.54 -3.49 -0.12
N TRP A 196 -14.27 -4.48 0.71
CA TRP A 196 -13.47 -5.62 0.36
C TRP A 196 -14.26 -6.65 -0.47
N ARG A 197 -13.57 -7.31 -1.41
CA ARG A 197 -14.09 -8.44 -2.18
C ARG A 197 -12.96 -9.38 -2.60
N PRO A 198 -13.11 -10.72 -2.52
CA PRO A 198 -12.14 -11.63 -3.11
C PRO A 198 -12.19 -11.54 -4.64
N SER A 199 -11.05 -11.68 -5.29
CA SER A 199 -10.95 -11.69 -6.76
C SER A 199 -11.68 -12.90 -7.35
N SER A 200 -11.72 -13.99 -6.61
CA SER A 200 -12.24 -15.29 -7.01
C SER A 200 -13.06 -15.92 -5.90
N PRO A 201 -13.74 -17.05 -6.14
CA PRO A 201 -14.50 -17.75 -5.10
C PRO A 201 -13.66 -17.95 -3.83
N ARG A 202 -14.19 -17.53 -2.68
CA ARG A 202 -13.55 -17.75 -1.40
C ARG A 202 -13.40 -19.24 -1.13
N TYR A 203 -12.28 -19.62 -0.53
CA TYR A 203 -11.97 -20.99 -0.18
C TYR A 203 -13.15 -21.68 0.53
N GLY A 204 -13.66 -22.75 -0.08
CA GLY A 204 -14.77 -23.54 0.46
C GLY A 204 -16.19 -23.03 0.17
N ASN A 205 -16.37 -21.82 -0.32
CA ASN A 205 -17.70 -21.31 -0.69
C ASN A 205 -17.95 -21.43 -2.19
N LYS A 206 -18.57 -22.53 -2.61
CA LYS A 206 -18.85 -22.83 -4.03
C LYS A 206 -19.91 -21.91 -4.67
N SER A 207 -20.64 -21.14 -3.88
CA SER A 207 -21.68 -20.21 -4.35
C SER A 207 -21.15 -18.79 -4.61
N ASP A 208 -19.94 -18.48 -4.18
CA ASP A 208 -19.31 -17.18 -4.41
C ASP A 208 -18.33 -17.26 -5.59
N VAL A 209 -18.70 -16.67 -6.70
CA VAL A 209 -17.85 -16.65 -7.92
C VAL A 209 -16.78 -15.55 -7.88
N GLY A 210 -16.71 -14.75 -6.80
CA GLY A 210 -15.80 -13.62 -6.72
C GLY A 210 -16.10 -12.56 -7.78
N LEU A 211 -15.06 -12.14 -8.50
CA LEU A 211 -15.14 -11.15 -9.58
C LEU A 211 -14.69 -11.73 -10.94
N LEU A 212 -14.56 -13.07 -11.05
CA LEU A 212 -14.10 -13.73 -12.28
C LEU A 212 -15.09 -13.59 -13.42
N ASP A 213 -16.37 -13.85 -13.12
CA ASP A 213 -17.43 -13.66 -14.10
C ASP A 213 -17.64 -12.17 -14.37
N ALA A 214 -17.70 -11.80 -15.66
CA ALA A 214 -17.79 -10.41 -16.07
C ALA A 214 -19.14 -9.77 -15.70
N ASP A 215 -20.23 -10.51 -15.82
CA ASP A 215 -21.57 -10.00 -15.52
C ASP A 215 -21.74 -9.82 -14.01
N GLU A 216 -21.32 -10.79 -13.20
CA GLU A 216 -21.30 -10.68 -11.74
C GLU A 216 -20.41 -9.53 -11.27
N ARG A 217 -19.22 -9.37 -11.87
CA ARG A 217 -18.31 -8.26 -11.56
C ARG A 217 -18.93 -6.91 -11.87
N ASN A 218 -19.53 -6.75 -13.05
CA ASN A 218 -20.17 -5.51 -13.44
C ASN A 218 -21.40 -5.20 -12.56
N ASN A 219 -22.22 -6.21 -12.26
CA ASN A 219 -23.37 -6.06 -11.37
C ASN A 219 -22.95 -5.66 -9.95
N PHE A 220 -21.90 -6.28 -9.42
CA PHE A 220 -21.35 -5.93 -8.11
C PHE A 220 -20.85 -4.48 -8.07
N MET A 221 -20.02 -4.09 -9.05
CA MET A 221 -19.46 -2.73 -9.13
C MET A 221 -20.55 -1.66 -9.31
N LYS A 222 -21.50 -1.91 -10.19
CA LYS A 222 -22.66 -1.05 -10.39
C LYS A 222 -23.42 -0.84 -9.09
N ARG A 223 -23.72 -1.93 -8.35
CA ARG A 223 -24.43 -1.85 -7.08
C ARG A 223 -23.65 -1.11 -6.01
N CYS A 224 -22.34 -1.32 -5.92
CA CYS A 224 -21.47 -0.54 -5.03
C CYS A 224 -21.56 0.96 -5.33
N ALA A 225 -21.46 1.35 -6.60
CA ALA A 225 -21.57 2.74 -7.03
C ALA A 225 -22.95 3.35 -6.72
N GLU A 226 -24.04 2.62 -6.99
CA GLU A 226 -25.42 3.04 -6.74
C GLU A 226 -25.69 3.34 -5.27
N ILE A 227 -25.15 2.56 -4.33
CA ILE A 227 -25.30 2.82 -2.89
C ILE A 227 -24.30 3.84 -2.37
N GLY A 228 -23.27 4.22 -3.16
CA GLY A 228 -22.33 5.29 -2.85
C GLY A 228 -20.97 4.85 -2.31
N VAL A 229 -20.61 3.58 -2.43
CA VAL A 229 -19.23 3.09 -2.20
C VAL A 229 -18.28 3.81 -3.15
N LYS A 230 -17.07 4.15 -2.70
CA LYS A 230 -16.09 4.94 -3.46
C LYS A 230 -14.92 4.14 -3.97
N GLY A 231 -14.66 2.98 -3.39
CA GLY A 231 -13.56 2.13 -3.84
C GLY A 231 -13.67 0.70 -3.36
N LEU A 232 -12.81 -0.13 -3.92
CA LEU A 232 -12.77 -1.56 -3.67
C LEU A 232 -11.36 -1.99 -3.23
N LYS A 233 -11.28 -2.76 -2.15
CA LYS A 233 -10.12 -3.57 -1.79
C LYS A 233 -10.36 -4.98 -2.35
N ILE A 234 -9.59 -5.38 -3.37
CA ILE A 234 -9.78 -6.66 -4.05
C ILE A 234 -8.56 -7.54 -3.79
N ASP A 235 -8.82 -8.75 -3.30
CA ASP A 235 -7.81 -9.60 -2.68
C ASP A 235 -7.68 -10.96 -3.38
N PHE A 236 -6.55 -11.67 -3.09
CA PHE A 236 -6.29 -13.06 -3.43
C PHE A 236 -6.07 -13.35 -4.92
N PHE A 237 -5.14 -12.63 -5.56
CA PHE A 237 -4.73 -12.95 -6.94
C PHE A 237 -3.71 -14.09 -7.03
N HIS A 238 -2.82 -14.22 -6.07
CA HIS A 238 -1.84 -15.31 -5.85
C HIS A 238 -0.91 -15.70 -7.00
N THR A 239 -1.03 -15.13 -8.19
CA THR A 239 -0.18 -15.42 -9.34
C THR A 239 -0.02 -14.21 -10.24
N GLU A 240 1.01 -14.21 -11.07
CA GLU A 240 1.30 -13.17 -12.07
C GLU A 240 1.23 -13.72 -13.50
N ASN A 241 0.48 -14.81 -13.70
CA ASN A 241 0.33 -15.34 -15.05
C ASN A 241 -0.52 -14.41 -15.92
N LEU A 242 -0.47 -14.66 -17.23
CA LEU A 242 -1.20 -13.89 -18.21
C LEU A 242 -2.69 -13.69 -17.90
N PHE A 243 -3.36 -14.76 -17.46
CA PHE A 243 -4.78 -14.69 -17.12
C PHE A 243 -5.02 -13.69 -16.00
N THR A 244 -4.24 -13.77 -14.91
CA THR A 244 -4.38 -12.88 -13.76
C THR A 244 -4.04 -11.43 -14.12
N VAL A 245 -3.03 -11.20 -14.95
CA VAL A 245 -2.69 -9.85 -15.43
C VAL A 245 -3.85 -9.24 -16.22
N ASN A 246 -4.43 -9.99 -17.18
CA ASN A 246 -5.56 -9.52 -17.95
C ASN A 246 -6.83 -9.38 -17.10
N PHE A 247 -7.01 -10.23 -16.10
CA PHE A 247 -8.12 -10.15 -15.17
C PHE A 247 -8.04 -8.88 -14.31
N MET A 248 -6.86 -8.56 -13.76
CA MET A 248 -6.65 -7.29 -13.03
C MET A 248 -6.95 -6.07 -13.92
N GLU A 249 -6.49 -6.09 -15.17
CA GLU A 249 -6.77 -5.02 -16.12
C GLU A 249 -8.28 -4.85 -16.38
N ASN A 250 -9.01 -5.95 -16.57
CA ASN A 250 -10.46 -5.92 -16.76
C ASN A 250 -11.19 -5.38 -15.51
N ILE A 251 -10.75 -5.75 -14.31
CA ILE A 251 -11.27 -5.18 -13.06
C ILE A 251 -11.09 -3.66 -13.05
N LEU A 252 -9.91 -3.16 -13.40
CA LEU A 252 -9.64 -1.71 -13.41
C LEU A 252 -10.51 -0.96 -14.42
N LYS A 253 -10.71 -1.53 -15.62
CA LYS A 253 -11.61 -0.96 -16.65
C LYS A 253 -13.07 -0.92 -16.17
N ASP A 254 -13.56 -2.02 -15.59
CA ASP A 254 -14.95 -2.10 -15.15
C ASP A 254 -15.21 -1.22 -13.91
N ALA A 255 -14.25 -1.15 -12.98
CA ALA A 255 -14.28 -0.24 -11.85
C ALA A 255 -14.26 1.24 -12.30
N ALA A 256 -13.47 1.59 -13.33
CA ALA A 256 -13.43 2.94 -13.87
C ALA A 256 -14.77 3.35 -14.48
N LYS A 257 -15.46 2.46 -15.22
CA LYS A 257 -16.82 2.71 -15.73
C LYS A 257 -17.84 3.00 -14.63
N ALA A 258 -17.62 2.39 -13.45
CA ALA A 258 -18.46 2.60 -12.27
C ALA A 258 -17.96 3.75 -11.37
N HIS A 259 -16.91 4.48 -11.74
CA HIS A 259 -16.23 5.50 -10.96
C HIS A 259 -15.78 4.99 -9.57
N LEU A 260 -15.23 3.78 -9.52
CA LEU A 260 -14.68 3.16 -8.32
C LEU A 260 -13.16 3.15 -8.36
N MET A 261 -12.55 3.59 -7.27
CA MET A 261 -11.11 3.43 -7.04
C MET A 261 -10.81 1.99 -6.58
N VAL A 262 -9.57 1.54 -6.75
CA VAL A 262 -9.17 0.15 -6.46
C VAL A 262 -7.85 0.11 -5.71
N ILE A 263 -7.75 -0.80 -4.76
CA ILE A 263 -6.48 -1.33 -4.25
C ILE A 263 -6.49 -2.84 -4.42
N PHE A 264 -5.33 -3.43 -4.74
CA PHE A 264 -5.17 -4.87 -4.88
C PHE A 264 -4.33 -5.43 -3.74
N HIS A 265 -4.80 -6.56 -3.18
CA HIS A 265 -4.10 -7.36 -2.18
C HIS A 265 -3.83 -8.77 -2.69
N GLY A 266 -2.92 -9.52 -2.03
CA GLY A 266 -2.50 -10.84 -2.49
C GLY A 266 -2.04 -10.82 -3.96
N VAL A 267 -1.23 -9.88 -4.35
CA VAL A 267 -1.00 -9.47 -5.73
C VAL A 267 0.50 -9.28 -6.02
N ASN A 268 0.87 -9.19 -7.29
CA ASN A 268 2.22 -8.83 -7.71
C ASN A 268 2.56 -7.35 -7.41
N LYS A 269 3.86 -7.02 -7.43
CA LYS A 269 4.34 -5.64 -7.36
C LYS A 269 3.73 -4.76 -8.46
N PRO A 270 3.63 -3.43 -8.28
CA PRO A 270 3.29 -2.50 -9.34
C PRO A 270 4.27 -2.60 -10.53
N THR A 271 3.74 -2.41 -11.71
CA THR A 271 4.49 -2.41 -12.96
C THR A 271 4.18 -1.16 -13.82
N GLY A 272 3.79 -0.07 -13.14
CA GLY A 272 3.37 1.16 -13.82
C GLY A 272 1.88 1.19 -14.20
N ASP A 273 1.14 0.16 -13.83
CA ASP A 273 -0.29 0.01 -14.09
C ASP A 273 -1.14 1.18 -13.56
N SER A 274 -0.75 1.80 -12.45
CA SER A 274 -1.42 3.00 -11.93
C SER A 274 -1.23 4.27 -12.81
N TYR A 275 -0.25 4.29 -13.70
CA TYR A 275 -0.12 5.38 -14.69
C TYR A 275 -1.12 5.23 -15.83
N THR A 276 -1.41 3.99 -16.22
CA THR A 276 -2.40 3.67 -17.27
C THR A 276 -3.83 3.67 -16.71
N TYR A 277 -3.98 3.18 -15.49
CA TYR A 277 -5.26 3.11 -14.76
C TYR A 277 -5.16 3.90 -13.45
N PRO A 278 -5.36 5.23 -13.48
CA PRO A 278 -5.22 6.10 -12.30
C PRO A 278 -6.17 5.77 -11.15
N ASN A 279 -7.22 5.00 -11.38
CA ASN A 279 -8.10 4.47 -10.34
C ASN A 279 -7.48 3.34 -9.50
N LEU A 280 -6.31 2.80 -9.90
CA LEU A 280 -5.50 1.92 -9.07
C LEU A 280 -4.63 2.78 -8.14
N LEU A 281 -4.96 2.83 -6.86
CA LEU A 281 -4.25 3.65 -5.88
C LEU A 281 -3.04 2.94 -5.26
N ALA A 282 -3.12 1.63 -5.03
CA ALA A 282 -2.02 0.85 -4.48
C ALA A 282 -2.15 -0.65 -4.82
N LYS A 283 -1.03 -1.33 -4.72
CA LYS A 283 -0.94 -2.80 -4.67
C LYS A 283 -0.21 -3.19 -3.38
N GLU A 284 -0.71 -4.16 -2.64
CA GLU A 284 -0.04 -4.63 -1.43
C GLU A 284 1.39 -5.10 -1.74
N ALA A 285 1.55 -6.29 -2.29
CA ALA A 285 2.81 -6.92 -2.67
C ALA A 285 4.00 -6.61 -1.75
N VAL A 286 3.75 -6.59 -0.45
CA VAL A 286 4.71 -6.30 0.61
C VAL A 286 4.31 -7.05 1.88
N ARG A 287 5.27 -7.44 2.70
CA ARG A 287 4.97 -7.86 4.06
C ARG A 287 4.73 -6.64 4.92
N GLY A 288 3.45 -6.30 5.10
CA GLY A 288 2.98 -5.25 5.99
C GLY A 288 2.71 -5.77 7.39
N LEU A 289 2.04 -4.96 8.23
CA LEU A 289 1.77 -5.32 9.62
C LEU A 289 0.85 -6.54 9.77
N GLU A 290 0.09 -6.91 8.75
CA GLU A 290 -0.68 -8.17 8.73
C GLU A 290 0.20 -9.42 8.93
N SER A 291 1.50 -9.32 8.64
CA SER A 291 2.46 -10.42 8.85
C SER A 291 3.03 -10.48 10.28
N VAL A 292 2.57 -9.63 11.21
CA VAL A 292 3.02 -9.62 12.62
C VAL A 292 2.15 -10.55 13.45
N GLY A 293 2.73 -11.63 13.98
CA GLY A 293 2.21 -12.36 15.15
C GLY A 293 0.83 -13.00 15.09
N GLY A 294 0.20 -13.11 13.94
CA GLY A 294 -1.12 -13.73 13.81
C GLY A 294 -1.08 -15.26 13.90
N GLU A 295 -2.18 -15.89 14.32
CA GLU A 295 -2.37 -17.34 14.25
C GLU A 295 -2.23 -17.90 12.83
N ASN A 296 -2.30 -17.02 11.83
CA ASN A 296 -2.09 -17.27 10.41
C ASN A 296 -0.65 -16.99 9.97
N ASN A 297 0.34 -17.16 10.83
CA ASN A 297 1.76 -16.99 10.47
C ASN A 297 2.17 -18.01 9.40
N TRP A 298 1.97 -17.66 8.16
CA TRP A 298 2.38 -18.44 6.98
C TRP A 298 3.91 -18.61 6.89
N ALA A 299 4.64 -17.72 7.57
CA ALA A 299 6.09 -17.76 7.71
C ALA A 299 6.52 -16.86 8.87
N PRO A 300 7.71 -17.08 9.46
CA PRO A 300 8.28 -16.15 10.43
C PRO A 300 8.30 -14.75 9.87
N GLY A 301 7.90 -13.76 10.70
CA GLY A 301 7.99 -12.35 10.34
C GLY A 301 9.42 -11.96 9.96
N PRO A 302 9.61 -10.94 9.12
CA PRO A 302 10.95 -10.44 8.82
C PRO A 302 11.59 -9.81 10.07
N PRO A 303 12.92 -9.61 10.10
CA PRO A 303 13.54 -8.72 11.09
C PRO A 303 13.05 -7.29 10.83
N TRP A 304 11.98 -6.89 11.51
CA TRP A 304 11.19 -5.70 11.19
C TRP A 304 12.00 -4.40 11.06
N PRO A 305 12.99 -4.09 11.94
CA PRO A 305 13.78 -2.89 11.76
C PRO A 305 14.60 -2.90 10.46
N TYR A 306 15.20 -4.04 10.13
CA TYR A 306 15.90 -4.24 8.86
C TYR A 306 14.96 -4.14 7.68
N HIS A 307 13.85 -4.88 7.71
CA HIS A 307 12.84 -4.90 6.66
C HIS A 307 12.34 -3.49 6.34
N ASN A 308 11.94 -2.73 7.36
CA ASN A 308 11.40 -1.39 7.18
C ASN A 308 12.42 -0.39 6.63
N THR A 309 13.72 -0.61 6.86
CA THR A 309 14.79 0.22 6.29
C THR A 309 15.26 -0.23 4.91
N VAL A 310 14.81 -1.41 4.44
CA VAL A 310 15.03 -1.89 3.06
C VAL A 310 13.91 -1.44 2.12
N LEU A 311 12.67 -1.48 2.55
CA LEU A 311 11.49 -1.29 1.70
C LEU A 311 11.47 0.01 0.89
N PRO A 312 11.85 1.20 1.41
CA PRO A 312 11.84 2.45 0.64
C PRO A 312 12.76 2.42 -0.58
N PHE A 313 13.81 1.59 -0.53
CA PHE A 313 14.85 1.50 -1.55
C PHE A 313 14.72 0.26 -2.45
N THR A 314 13.68 -0.52 -2.25
CA THR A 314 13.41 -1.75 -3.03
C THR A 314 11.95 -1.77 -3.48
N ARG A 315 11.02 -2.19 -2.62
CA ARG A 315 9.60 -2.37 -2.97
C ARG A 315 8.94 -1.07 -3.47
N TRP A 316 9.26 0.08 -2.84
CA TRP A 316 8.69 1.38 -3.24
C TRP A 316 9.24 1.92 -4.56
N LEU A 317 10.35 1.38 -5.08
CA LEU A 317 10.85 1.73 -6.43
C LEU A 317 9.87 1.33 -7.53
N ALA A 318 9.08 0.27 -7.31
CA ALA A 318 8.09 -0.20 -8.27
C ALA A 318 6.79 0.61 -8.23
N GLY A 319 6.52 1.31 -7.14
CA GLY A 319 5.29 2.06 -6.91
C GLY A 319 4.75 1.91 -5.48
N PRO A 320 3.64 2.58 -5.13
CA PRO A 320 3.10 2.57 -3.78
C PRO A 320 2.65 1.16 -3.35
N ALA A 321 2.78 0.90 -2.05
CA ALA A 321 2.30 -0.32 -1.42
C ALA A 321 1.27 0.00 -0.33
N ASP A 322 0.35 -0.94 -0.09
CA ASP A 322 -0.45 -0.94 1.12
C ASP A 322 0.25 -1.79 2.20
N TYR A 323 1.04 -1.11 3.01
CA TYR A 323 1.80 -1.69 4.13
C TYR A 323 0.93 -1.85 5.37
N THR A 324 -0.24 -1.21 5.39
CA THR A 324 -1.10 -1.09 6.58
C THR A 324 -0.34 -0.61 7.82
N PRO A 325 0.34 0.57 7.75
CA PRO A 325 1.17 1.06 8.84
C PRO A 325 0.34 1.49 10.05
N LEU A 326 1.03 1.74 11.17
CA LEU A 326 0.51 2.29 12.40
C LEU A 326 -0.34 1.27 13.19
N ASN A 327 0.31 0.54 14.08
CA ASN A 327 -0.37 -0.27 15.08
C ASN A 327 0.36 -0.16 16.42
N PHE A 328 -0.39 0.02 17.51
CA PHE A 328 0.15 0.19 18.86
C PHE A 328 -0.16 -0.99 19.78
N ARG A 329 -0.79 -2.04 19.27
CA ARG A 329 -1.19 -3.26 19.99
C ARG A 329 -0.47 -4.50 19.44
N GLN A 330 -1.18 -5.58 19.28
CA GLN A 330 -0.65 -6.90 18.92
C GLN A 330 0.09 -6.97 17.58
N PHE A 331 -0.25 -6.09 16.62
CA PHE A 331 0.43 -6.01 15.33
C PHE A 331 1.57 -4.96 15.30
N CYS A 332 1.92 -4.37 16.44
CA CYS A 332 3.16 -3.63 16.57
C CYS A 332 4.32 -4.61 16.78
N PRO A 333 5.29 -4.73 15.85
CA PRO A 333 6.42 -5.62 16.05
C PRO A 333 7.18 -5.25 17.33
N PRO A 334 7.50 -6.22 18.22
CA PRO A 334 8.19 -5.93 19.47
C PRO A 334 9.58 -5.28 19.29
N SER A 335 10.17 -5.47 18.11
CA SER A 335 11.49 -4.95 17.77
C SER A 335 11.48 -3.49 17.29
N VAL A 336 10.32 -2.85 17.10
CA VAL A 336 10.22 -1.44 16.73
C VAL A 336 9.57 -0.60 17.85
N THR A 337 9.82 0.71 17.85
CA THR A 337 9.21 1.64 18.81
C THR A 337 7.88 2.19 18.30
N PHE A 338 7.06 2.77 19.18
CA PHE A 338 5.85 3.47 18.76
C PHE A 338 6.17 4.70 17.90
N THR A 339 7.31 5.35 18.11
CA THR A 339 7.77 6.44 17.23
C THR A 339 8.12 5.92 15.83
N HIS A 340 8.69 4.71 15.72
CA HIS A 340 8.90 4.06 14.43
C HIS A 340 7.58 3.81 13.70
N GLN A 341 6.53 3.33 14.42
CA GLN A 341 5.19 3.17 13.85
C GLN A 341 4.63 4.50 13.34
N LEU A 342 4.78 5.58 14.11
CA LEU A 342 4.32 6.90 13.68
C LEU A 342 5.14 7.43 12.49
N ALA A 343 6.47 7.25 12.47
CA ALA A 343 7.30 7.67 11.35
C ALA A 343 7.04 6.85 10.07
N SER A 344 6.58 5.60 10.21
CA SER A 344 6.30 4.71 9.08
C SER A 344 5.19 5.24 8.17
N ILE A 345 4.18 5.96 8.71
CA ILE A 345 3.11 6.54 7.88
C ILE A 345 3.61 7.64 6.94
N TYR A 346 4.73 8.29 7.26
CA TYR A 346 5.40 9.26 6.38
C TYR A 346 6.43 8.61 5.45
N THR A 347 6.94 7.44 5.81
CA THR A 347 7.90 6.68 5.00
C THR A 347 7.20 5.83 3.96
N PHE A 348 6.16 5.10 4.35
CA PHE A 348 5.40 4.17 3.51
C PHE A 348 4.12 4.77 2.94
N THR A 349 4.16 6.02 2.52
CA THR A 349 3.00 6.68 1.95
C THR A 349 2.51 6.00 0.68
N SER A 350 1.20 6.01 0.54
CA SER A 350 0.44 5.50 -0.60
C SER A 350 -0.68 6.48 -0.92
N PRO A 351 -1.12 6.64 -2.16
CA PRO A 351 -2.31 7.42 -2.50
C PRO A 351 -3.58 6.97 -1.75
N MET A 352 -3.64 5.69 -1.36
CA MET A 352 -4.58 5.18 -0.37
C MET A 352 -3.78 4.67 0.81
N LEU A 353 -3.67 5.49 1.86
CA LEU A 353 -2.93 5.17 3.08
C LEU A 353 -3.88 4.61 4.13
N ILE A 354 -3.84 3.29 4.33
CA ILE A 354 -4.74 2.59 5.25
C ILE A 354 -4.03 2.33 6.57
N PHE A 355 -4.56 2.88 7.66
CA PHE A 355 -4.04 2.66 9.01
C PHE A 355 -4.57 1.36 9.60
N ALA A 356 -3.69 0.60 10.23
CA ALA A 356 -4.00 -0.68 10.88
C ALA A 356 -4.19 -0.55 12.40
N ALA A 357 -4.42 0.65 12.89
CA ALA A 357 -4.57 0.92 14.33
C ALA A 357 -6.01 0.84 14.80
N ASP A 358 -6.17 0.55 16.09
CA ASP A 358 -7.43 0.78 16.78
C ASP A 358 -7.76 2.27 16.81
N MET A 359 -9.02 2.60 16.63
CA MET A 359 -9.48 3.99 16.57
C MET A 359 -9.20 4.76 17.86
N GLU A 360 -9.38 4.11 19.01
CA GLU A 360 -9.14 4.71 20.33
C GLU A 360 -7.65 5.01 20.52
N ASP A 361 -6.77 4.10 20.08
CA ASP A 361 -5.33 4.31 20.14
C ASP A 361 -4.86 5.47 19.25
N MET A 362 -5.47 5.63 18.08
CA MET A 362 -5.16 6.75 17.18
C MET A 362 -5.59 8.09 17.79
N LEU A 363 -6.80 8.16 18.35
CA LEU A 363 -7.33 9.35 19.01
C LEU A 363 -6.53 9.72 20.26
N ALA A 364 -6.05 8.73 21.02
CA ALA A 364 -5.24 8.93 22.23
C ALA A 364 -3.73 9.11 21.94
N CYS A 365 -3.29 8.96 20.71
CA CYS A 365 -1.86 9.04 20.34
C CYS A 365 -1.29 10.43 20.66
N PRO A 366 -0.17 10.53 21.40
CA PRO A 366 0.50 11.84 21.63
C PRO A 366 0.90 12.54 20.32
N GLY A 367 1.17 11.75 19.27
CA GLY A 367 1.47 12.21 17.91
C GLY A 367 0.26 12.35 16.99
N ARG A 368 -0.96 12.42 17.51
CA ARG A 368 -2.22 12.48 16.76
C ARG A 368 -2.19 13.50 15.62
N MET A 369 -1.61 14.67 15.84
CA MET A 369 -1.47 15.70 14.81
C MET A 369 -0.76 15.20 13.54
N PHE A 370 0.19 14.28 13.67
CA PHE A 370 0.86 13.69 12.51
C PHE A 370 -0.03 12.69 11.77
N ILE A 371 -0.95 12.03 12.46
CA ILE A 371 -1.96 11.15 11.84
C ILE A 371 -2.97 11.99 11.06
N GLU A 372 -3.43 13.08 11.64
CA GLU A 372 -4.41 14.00 11.05
C GLU A 372 -3.88 14.74 9.82
N GLU A 373 -2.57 14.99 9.76
CA GLU A 373 -1.98 15.87 8.75
C GLU A 373 -1.14 15.14 7.68
N VAL A 374 -0.89 13.81 7.81
CA VAL A 374 -0.02 13.11 6.87
C VAL A 374 -0.54 13.23 5.44
N PRO A 375 0.26 13.79 4.51
CA PRO A 375 -0.10 13.81 3.10
C PRO A 375 0.02 12.43 2.47
N VAL A 376 -0.91 12.08 1.60
CA VAL A 376 -0.87 10.82 0.82
C VAL A 376 -0.18 10.99 -0.54
N THR A 377 0.06 12.23 -0.95
CA THR A 377 0.82 12.60 -2.15
C THR A 377 1.80 13.73 -1.83
N TRP A 378 2.96 13.69 -2.47
CA TRP A 378 4.08 14.59 -2.17
C TRP A 378 4.47 15.42 -3.39
N ASP A 379 4.80 16.69 -3.18
CA ASP A 379 5.33 17.55 -4.24
C ASP A 379 6.83 17.28 -4.47
N GLN A 380 7.53 16.85 -3.43
CA GLN A 380 8.95 16.51 -3.48
C GLN A 380 9.30 15.45 -2.44
N THR A 381 10.17 14.54 -2.82
CA THR A 381 10.82 13.56 -1.93
C THR A 381 12.33 13.66 -2.11
N LYS A 382 13.09 13.69 -1.02
CA LYS A 382 14.55 13.60 -1.01
C LYS A 382 14.96 12.48 -0.06
N ILE A 383 15.81 11.60 -0.53
CA ILE A 383 16.48 10.61 0.31
C ILE A 383 17.76 11.25 0.83
N LEU A 384 17.87 11.33 2.14
CA LEU A 384 19.02 11.97 2.75
C LEU A 384 20.27 11.08 2.63
N LYS A 385 21.44 11.71 2.52
CA LYS A 385 22.75 11.04 2.32
C LYS A 385 23.12 10.05 3.42
N GLU A 386 22.51 10.20 4.59
CA GLU A 386 22.68 9.33 5.75
C GLU A 386 21.94 8.00 5.60
N SER A 387 21.03 7.88 4.63
CA SER A 387 20.29 6.63 4.39
C SER A 387 21.22 5.50 3.96
N ARG A 388 21.00 4.32 4.54
CA ARG A 388 21.70 3.05 4.24
C ARG A 388 20.70 1.92 4.25
N ILE A 389 20.62 1.17 3.14
CA ILE A 389 19.68 0.05 2.98
C ILE A 389 19.89 -0.96 4.11
N GLY A 390 18.82 -1.29 4.83
CA GLY A 390 18.83 -2.22 5.96
C GLY A 390 19.30 -1.63 7.29
N GLU A 391 19.80 -0.38 7.31
CA GLU A 391 20.31 0.25 8.52
C GLU A 391 19.54 1.51 8.91
N LEU A 392 19.29 2.41 7.95
CA LEU A 392 18.64 3.69 8.20
C LEU A 392 17.90 4.16 6.95
N ALA A 393 16.63 4.47 7.08
CA ALA A 393 15.85 5.16 6.06
C ALA A 393 15.51 6.57 6.55
N ALA A 394 16.15 7.59 5.98
CA ALA A 394 15.95 9.00 6.31
C ALA A 394 15.45 9.75 5.07
N LEU A 395 14.19 10.18 5.12
CA LEU A 395 13.50 10.82 4.01
C LEU A 395 13.02 12.21 4.41
N SER A 396 13.30 13.21 3.60
CA SER A 396 12.60 14.49 3.68
C SER A 396 11.59 14.63 2.54
N ARG A 397 10.40 15.14 2.86
CA ARG A 397 9.29 15.30 1.93
C ARG A 397 8.62 16.65 2.09
N ARG A 398 8.09 17.17 0.99
CA ARG A 398 7.38 18.46 0.96
C ARG A 398 5.97 18.32 0.43
N LYS A 399 5.04 19.00 1.10
CA LYS A 399 3.68 19.24 0.61
C LYS A 399 3.34 20.71 0.80
N GLY A 400 3.04 21.44 -0.27
CA GLY A 400 2.91 22.89 -0.21
C GLY A 400 4.20 23.53 0.35
N ASP A 401 4.04 24.34 1.37
CA ASP A 401 5.16 25.02 2.06
C ASP A 401 5.73 24.23 3.25
N ILE A 402 5.15 23.08 3.58
CA ILE A 402 5.51 22.30 4.76
C ILE A 402 6.49 21.18 4.36
N TRP A 403 7.56 21.07 5.12
CA TRP A 403 8.52 19.97 5.02
C TRP A 403 8.38 19.00 6.18
N TYR A 404 8.63 17.74 5.87
CA TYR A 404 8.63 16.66 6.86
C TYR A 404 9.94 15.88 6.75
N LEU A 405 10.41 15.36 7.89
CA LEU A 405 11.54 14.44 7.99
C LEU A 405 11.06 13.19 8.70
N SER A 406 11.08 12.05 8.02
CA SER A 406 10.83 10.74 8.62
C SER A 406 12.09 9.91 8.64
N ILE A 407 12.39 9.28 9.79
CA ILE A 407 13.53 8.40 9.96
C ILE A 407 13.05 7.09 10.56
N LEU A 408 13.39 5.98 9.92
CA LEU A 408 13.28 4.63 10.46
C LEU A 408 14.68 4.09 10.69
N ASN A 409 14.94 3.60 11.90
CA ASN A 409 16.23 3.03 12.27
C ASN A 409 16.18 1.49 12.24
N GLY A 410 17.27 0.89 11.81
CA GLY A 410 17.47 -0.54 11.76
C GLY A 410 17.74 -1.15 13.15
N GLU A 411 18.43 -2.29 13.17
CA GLU A 411 18.57 -3.13 14.37
C GLU A 411 19.52 -2.56 15.44
N LYS A 412 20.36 -1.59 15.11
CA LYS A 412 21.33 -1.02 16.05
C LYS A 412 20.93 0.38 16.49
N ALA A 413 21.00 0.65 17.79
CA ALA A 413 20.84 2.02 18.30
C ALA A 413 21.97 2.90 17.75
N VAL A 414 21.63 4.13 17.35
CA VAL A 414 22.58 5.08 16.75
C VAL A 414 22.27 6.52 17.17
N THR A 415 23.28 7.34 17.21
CA THR A 415 23.11 8.80 17.20
C THR A 415 23.45 9.30 15.81
N GLN A 416 22.43 9.78 15.11
CA GLN A 416 22.56 10.24 13.73
C GLN A 416 22.59 11.78 13.69
N GLU A 417 23.51 12.33 12.93
CA GLU A 417 23.52 13.74 12.57
C GLU A 417 22.83 13.91 11.22
N ILE A 418 21.83 14.81 11.15
CA ILE A 418 21.06 15.13 9.96
C ILE A 418 21.21 16.60 9.64
N GLU A 419 21.75 16.92 8.48
CA GLU A 419 21.83 18.28 7.98
C GLU A 419 20.48 18.73 7.42
N LEU A 420 20.02 19.93 7.79
CA LEU A 420 18.76 20.52 7.31
C LEU A 420 18.98 21.34 6.02
N ASP A 421 19.77 20.82 5.10
CA ASP A 421 20.07 21.42 3.79
C ASP A 421 18.93 21.24 2.78
N PHE A 422 18.00 20.33 3.05
CA PHE A 422 16.78 20.16 2.27
C PHE A 422 15.78 21.30 2.49
N LEU A 423 15.88 22.04 3.59
CA LEU A 423 15.02 23.20 3.87
C LEU A 423 15.50 24.44 3.10
N PRO A 424 14.64 25.14 2.36
CA PRO A 424 14.92 26.46 1.84
C PRO A 424 15.43 27.40 2.94
N LYS A 425 16.30 28.36 2.56
CA LYS A 425 16.85 29.32 3.51
C LYS A 425 15.74 30.07 4.28
N GLY A 426 15.76 30.01 5.61
CA GLY A 426 14.75 30.63 6.47
C GLY A 426 14.75 30.10 7.90
N ASN A 427 13.79 30.61 8.68
CA ASN A 427 13.50 30.16 10.03
C ASN A 427 12.25 29.31 10.05
N TYR A 428 12.26 28.29 10.90
CA TYR A 428 11.18 27.31 10.97
C TYR A 428 10.76 27.03 12.41
N ARG A 429 9.46 26.79 12.59
CA ARG A 429 8.94 26.06 13.74
C ARG A 429 9.05 24.58 13.41
N MET A 430 9.74 23.81 14.23
CA MET A 430 9.87 22.38 14.11
C MET A 430 9.08 21.72 15.23
N THR A 431 8.06 20.92 14.87
CA THR A 431 7.37 20.01 15.78
C THR A 431 7.84 18.59 15.47
N TYR A 432 8.22 17.81 16.49
CA TYR A 432 8.78 16.50 16.25
C TYR A 432 8.38 15.45 17.28
N ALA A 433 8.31 14.21 16.81
CA ALA A 433 8.17 13.00 17.60
C ALA A 433 9.50 12.27 17.65
N SER A 434 9.90 11.80 18.83
CA SER A 434 11.12 11.04 19.04
C SER A 434 10.89 9.87 20.00
N ASP A 435 11.80 8.90 19.99
CA ASP A 435 11.81 7.82 20.97
C ASP A 435 12.00 8.38 22.39
N ASP A 436 11.32 7.77 23.35
CA ASP A 436 11.69 7.88 24.75
C ASP A 436 12.90 6.96 25.02
N GLY A 437 13.90 7.48 25.75
CA GLY A 437 15.16 6.76 25.96
C GLY A 437 15.02 5.42 26.72
N GLU A 438 13.91 5.20 27.42
CA GLU A 438 13.67 4.04 28.28
C GLU A 438 12.45 3.24 27.87
N ASN A 439 11.40 3.89 27.36
CA ASN A 439 10.13 3.26 27.05
C ASN A 439 9.86 3.22 25.53
N ARG A 440 10.02 2.06 24.92
CA ARG A 440 9.78 1.84 23.48
C ARG A 440 8.34 2.11 23.03
N LYS A 441 7.37 2.06 23.98
CA LYS A 441 5.95 2.30 23.73
C LYS A 441 5.53 3.75 23.97
N LYS A 442 6.47 4.66 24.22
CA LYS A 442 6.19 6.05 24.48
C LYS A 442 6.72 6.93 23.35
N ILE A 443 5.83 7.78 22.82
CA ILE A 443 6.17 8.83 21.85
C ILE A 443 6.36 10.12 22.61
N VAL A 444 7.49 10.79 22.40
CA VAL A 444 7.80 12.10 23.01
C VAL A 444 7.61 13.18 21.95
N ILE A 445 6.67 14.09 22.18
CA ILE A 445 6.40 15.23 21.29
C ILE A 445 7.03 16.49 21.84
N ASN A 446 7.77 17.19 20.97
CA ASN A 446 8.41 18.45 21.30
C ASN A 446 8.30 19.44 20.14
N ASN A 447 8.56 20.71 20.45
CA ASN A 447 8.68 21.77 19.44
C ASN A 447 9.85 22.71 19.75
N ARG A 448 10.43 23.28 18.70
CA ARG A 448 11.47 24.31 18.82
C ARG A 448 11.57 25.15 17.55
N LYS A 449 12.15 26.34 17.68
CA LYS A 449 12.57 27.15 16.53
C LYS A 449 13.91 26.63 16.00
N ILE A 450 14.05 26.56 14.69
CA ILE A 450 15.28 26.11 14.03
C ILE A 450 15.48 26.89 12.73
N LYS A 451 16.75 26.98 12.29
CA LYS A 451 17.12 27.61 11.02
C LYS A 451 17.58 26.54 10.03
N SER A 452 17.28 26.73 8.74
CA SER A 452 17.83 25.90 7.66
C SER A 452 19.37 25.82 7.71
N GLY A 453 19.94 24.73 7.22
CA GLY A 453 21.38 24.49 7.21
C GLY A 453 21.99 24.18 8.59
N LYS A 454 21.17 24.00 9.63
CA LYS A 454 21.63 23.50 10.94
C LYS A 454 21.65 21.96 10.90
N THR A 455 22.46 21.37 11.77
CA THR A 455 22.54 19.93 11.99
C THR A 455 21.68 19.53 13.18
N LEU A 456 20.83 18.51 13.00
CA LEU A 456 20.12 17.84 14.08
C LEU A 456 20.93 16.65 14.55
N LYS A 457 21.14 16.52 15.85
CA LYS A 457 21.69 15.31 16.48
C LYS A 457 20.53 14.52 17.08
N ILE A 458 20.24 13.36 16.50
CA ILE A 458 19.07 12.54 16.81
C ILE A 458 19.54 11.23 17.41
N LYS A 459 19.10 10.89 18.61
CA LYS A 459 19.30 9.58 19.24
C LYS A 459 18.16 8.65 18.79
N LEU A 460 18.49 7.52 18.22
CA LEU A 460 17.55 6.50 17.73
C LEU A 460 17.81 5.19 18.47
N LEU A 461 16.77 4.60 19.02
CA LEU A 461 16.85 3.27 19.59
C LEU A 461 17.03 2.22 18.48
N SER A 462 17.39 1.00 18.81
CA SER A 462 17.24 -0.16 17.91
C SER A 462 15.78 -0.26 17.46
N GLY A 463 15.50 -0.29 16.15
CA GLY A 463 14.14 -0.21 15.62
C GLY A 463 13.40 1.07 16.01
N GLY A 464 14.14 2.14 16.29
CA GLY A 464 13.59 3.43 16.66
C GLY A 464 13.10 4.25 15.47
N GLY A 465 12.44 5.36 15.76
CA GLY A 465 11.94 6.28 14.77
C GLY A 465 12.09 7.75 15.15
N TYR A 466 11.98 8.60 14.16
CA TYR A 466 11.92 10.04 14.32
C TYR A 466 11.04 10.65 13.24
N LEU A 467 10.20 11.60 13.63
CA LEU A 467 9.34 12.31 12.69
C LEU A 467 9.33 13.78 13.04
N ALA A 468 9.54 14.65 12.05
CA ALA A 468 9.48 16.09 12.26
C ALA A 468 8.72 16.80 11.14
N LYS A 469 7.97 17.84 11.52
CA LYS A 469 7.30 18.82 10.66
C LYS A 469 7.99 20.16 10.77
N PHE A 470 8.25 20.81 9.65
CA PHE A 470 8.88 22.12 9.57
C PHE A 470 7.95 23.12 8.89
N GLU A 471 7.52 24.12 9.62
CA GLU A 471 6.67 25.22 9.15
C GLU A 471 7.48 26.50 9.13
N ARG A 472 7.55 27.16 7.97
CA ARG A 472 8.32 28.40 7.82
C ARG A 472 7.69 29.53 8.65
N THR A 473 8.50 30.29 9.36
CA THR A 473 8.05 31.41 10.26
C THR A 473 8.39 32.80 9.75
N ASP A 474 9.31 32.89 8.81
CA ASP A 474 9.63 34.11 8.08
C ASP A 474 8.97 34.06 6.70
N LYS A 475 7.87 34.73 6.54
CA LYS A 475 7.22 34.97 5.23
C LYS A 475 7.72 36.25 4.61
#